data_54481614cec3ce12b24630dab58fdacf
#
_entry.id   54481614cec3ce12b24630dab58fdacf
#
_cell.length_a   1.000
_cell.length_b   1.000
_cell.length_c   1.000
_cell.angle_alpha   90.00
_cell.angle_beta   90.00
_cell.angle_gamma   90.00
#
_symmetry.space_group_name_H-M   'P 1'
#
loop_
_entity.id
_entity.type
_entity.pdbx_description
1 polymer ?
#
loop_
_entity_poly.entity_id
_entity_poly.type
_entity_poly.pdbx_seq_one_letter_code
_entity_poly.pdbx_strand_id
1 'polypeptide(L)'
;VIRATDDEDAMRIANDSRYGLGGGIFTKDEDKAVRLARDHFDTGMVRINSFGAADPNMPFGGVKDSGYGREHGGFGMKEFVNAKAIFLPS
;
A
#
# COMPACT_ATOMS: atom_id res chain seq x y z
N VAL A 1 2.56 -15.61 -15.97
CA VAL A 1 2.40 -14.31 -16.65
C VAL A 1 1.01 -14.26 -17.28
N ILE A 2 0.30 -13.17 -17.03
CA ILE A 2 -1.04 -12.95 -17.56
C ILE A 2 -1.01 -11.69 -18.41
N ARG A 3 -1.62 -11.75 -19.59
CA ARG A 3 -1.75 -10.59 -20.46
C ARG A 3 -3.00 -9.78 -20.09
N ALA A 4 -2.85 -8.49 -19.88
CA ALA A 4 -3.96 -7.56 -19.72
C ALA A 4 -4.26 -6.86 -21.06
N THR A 5 -5.52 -6.50 -21.26
CA THR A 5 -5.97 -5.81 -22.49
C THR A 5 -5.76 -4.30 -22.41
N ASP A 6 -5.85 -3.74 -21.22
CA ASP A 6 -5.67 -2.33 -20.92
C ASP A 6 -5.33 -2.14 -19.43
N ASP A 7 -5.20 -0.90 -18.98
CA ASP A 7 -4.86 -0.59 -17.58
C ASP A 7 -5.97 -1.01 -16.60
N GLU A 8 -7.23 -0.86 -16.98
CA GLU A 8 -8.36 -1.29 -16.14
C GLU A 8 -8.35 -2.81 -15.93
N ASP A 9 -8.14 -3.57 -17.00
CA ASP A 9 -8.00 -5.02 -16.94
C ASP A 9 -6.76 -5.44 -16.12
N ALA A 10 -5.65 -4.73 -16.28
CA ALA A 10 -4.45 -4.97 -15.49
C ALA A 10 -4.70 -4.79 -13.99
N MET A 11 -5.42 -3.74 -13.59
CA MET A 11 -5.78 -3.52 -12.19
C MET A 11 -6.77 -4.57 -11.67
N ARG A 12 -7.74 -4.97 -12.49
CA ARG A 12 -8.66 -6.05 -12.17
C ARG A 12 -7.91 -7.36 -11.88
N ILE A 13 -6.96 -7.70 -12.73
CA ILE A 13 -6.13 -8.91 -12.58
C ILE A 13 -5.24 -8.79 -11.33
N ALA A 14 -4.59 -7.63 -11.14
CA ALA A 14 -3.70 -7.41 -10.01
C ALA A 14 -4.45 -7.47 -8.66
N ASN A 15 -5.70 -7.02 -8.63
CA ASN A 15 -6.54 -7.07 -7.43
C ASN A 15 -7.24 -8.42 -7.21
N ASP A 16 -7.20 -9.32 -8.18
CA ASP A 16 -7.82 -10.65 -8.10
C ASP A 16 -6.96 -11.60 -7.27
N SER A 17 -6.87 -11.29 -5.99
CA SER A 17 -6.13 -12.06 -4.99
C SER A 17 -6.74 -11.80 -3.62
N ARG A 18 -6.68 -12.80 -2.75
CA ARG A 18 -7.03 -12.64 -1.34
C ARG A 18 -5.97 -11.86 -0.55
N TYR A 19 -4.82 -11.62 -1.12
CA TYR A 19 -3.70 -10.90 -0.51
C TYR A 19 -3.56 -9.50 -1.08
N GLY A 20 -2.94 -8.61 -0.31
CA GLY A 20 -2.68 -7.24 -0.69
C GLY A 20 -1.56 -6.63 0.15
N LEU A 21 -0.37 -7.27 0.19
CA LEU A 21 0.77 -6.72 0.92
C LEU A 21 1.47 -5.65 0.11
N GLY A 22 1.90 -5.97 -1.08
CA GLY A 22 2.62 -5.05 -1.93
C GLY A 22 2.45 -5.37 -3.40
N GLY A 23 2.78 -4.41 -4.23
CA GLY A 23 2.76 -4.54 -5.67
C GLY A 23 3.72 -3.59 -6.35
N GLY A 24 3.84 -3.71 -7.66
CA GLY A 24 4.69 -2.86 -8.48
C GLY A 24 4.03 -2.49 -9.79
N ILE A 25 4.34 -1.30 -10.27
CA ILE A 25 3.93 -0.80 -11.58
C ILE A 25 5.18 -0.33 -12.32
N PHE A 26 5.41 -0.88 -13.50
CA PHE A 26 6.51 -0.49 -14.38
C PHE A 26 5.94 0.21 -15.61
N THR A 27 6.28 1.48 -15.79
CA THR A 27 5.77 2.30 -16.87
C THR A 27 6.66 3.51 -17.13
N LYS A 28 6.58 4.07 -18.34
CA LYS A 28 7.19 5.36 -18.66
C LYS A 28 6.34 6.55 -18.18
N ASP A 29 5.07 6.34 -17.92
CA ASP A 29 4.13 7.37 -17.44
C ASP A 29 3.96 7.23 -15.92
N GLU A 30 4.85 7.88 -15.18
CA GLU A 30 4.87 7.81 -13.71
C GLU A 30 3.64 8.46 -13.09
N ASP A 31 3.11 9.54 -13.67
CA ASP A 31 1.90 10.20 -13.17
C ASP A 31 0.70 9.26 -13.25
N LYS A 32 0.57 8.53 -14.36
CA LYS A 32 -0.47 7.51 -14.50
C LYS A 32 -0.28 6.39 -13.47
N ALA A 33 0.96 5.94 -13.26
CA ALA A 33 1.25 4.91 -12.27
C ALA A 33 0.83 5.33 -10.85
N VAL A 34 1.10 6.58 -10.48
CA VAL A 34 0.69 7.13 -9.18
C VAL A 34 -0.85 7.13 -9.04
N ARG A 35 -1.57 7.55 -10.09
CA ARG A 35 -3.04 7.52 -10.07
C ARG A 35 -3.59 6.11 -9.94
N LEU A 36 -3.05 5.15 -10.71
CA LEU A 36 -3.46 3.74 -10.64
C LEU A 36 -3.18 3.16 -9.26
N ALA A 37 -2.00 3.43 -8.70
CA ALA A 37 -1.62 2.96 -7.38
C ALA A 37 -2.54 3.50 -6.29
N ARG A 38 -2.83 4.80 -6.33
CA ARG A 38 -3.65 5.46 -5.31
C ARG A 38 -5.12 5.04 -5.38
N ASP A 39 -5.69 5.01 -6.59
CA ASP A 39 -7.14 4.95 -6.77
C ASP A 39 -7.66 3.54 -7.13
N HIS A 40 -6.81 2.66 -7.63
CA HIS A 40 -7.25 1.39 -8.22
C HIS A 40 -6.49 0.15 -7.77
N PHE A 41 -5.38 0.28 -7.06
CA PHE A 41 -4.60 -0.87 -6.63
C PHE A 41 -4.80 -1.13 -5.13
N ASP A 42 -5.55 -2.18 -4.81
CA ASP A 42 -5.91 -2.55 -3.45
C ASP A 42 -4.79 -3.35 -2.78
N THR A 43 -3.76 -2.65 -2.34
CA THR A 43 -2.60 -3.21 -1.67
C THR A 43 -2.02 -2.20 -0.68
N GLY A 44 -1.28 -2.68 0.30
CA GLY A 44 -0.72 -1.81 1.33
C GLY A 44 0.45 -0.96 0.86
N MET A 45 1.20 -1.44 -0.14
CA MET A 45 2.38 -0.77 -0.66
C MET A 45 2.44 -0.90 -2.18
N VAL A 46 2.88 0.16 -2.86
CA VAL A 46 3.14 0.11 -4.31
C VAL A 46 4.49 0.74 -4.60
N ARG A 47 5.29 0.06 -5.42
CA ARG A 47 6.52 0.61 -5.96
C ARG A 47 6.36 0.90 -7.43
N ILE A 48 6.85 2.05 -7.86
CA ILE A 48 6.82 2.46 -9.26
C ILE A 48 8.24 2.38 -9.80
N ASN A 49 8.41 1.66 -10.91
CA ASN A 49 9.67 1.46 -11.62
C ASN A 49 10.82 0.95 -10.73
N SER A 50 10.50 0.25 -9.66
CA SER A 50 11.52 -0.28 -8.74
C SER A 50 11.06 -1.56 -8.06
N PHE A 51 12.02 -2.29 -7.55
CA PHE A 51 11.83 -3.32 -6.53
C PHE A 51 12.36 -2.79 -5.20
N GLY A 52 11.93 -3.36 -4.12
CA GLY A 52 12.54 -2.95 -2.89
C GLY A 52 12.05 -3.67 -1.65
N ALA A 53 12.92 -3.63 -0.66
CA ALA A 53 12.61 -3.99 0.69
C ALA A 53 11.83 -2.88 1.41
N ALA A 54 11.51 -3.11 2.66
CA ALA A 54 10.90 -2.11 3.51
C ALA A 54 11.79 -0.88 3.67
N ASP A 55 11.17 0.28 3.75
CA ASP A 55 11.82 1.55 4.07
C ASP A 55 11.43 1.92 5.51
N PRO A 56 12.40 2.17 6.41
CA PRO A 56 12.09 2.51 7.80
C PRO A 56 11.25 3.77 7.97
N ASN A 57 11.25 4.64 6.98
CA ASN A 57 10.50 5.91 7.01
C ASN A 57 9.12 5.82 6.35
N MET A 58 8.79 4.67 5.77
CA MET A 58 7.52 4.44 5.08
C MET A 58 6.72 3.35 5.78
N PRO A 59 5.40 3.48 5.86
CA PRO A 59 4.58 2.44 6.47
C PRO A 59 4.70 1.12 5.70
N PHE A 60 4.86 0.03 6.44
CA PHE A 60 4.89 -1.33 5.92
C PHE A 60 3.69 -2.10 6.43
N GLY A 61 2.93 -2.69 5.56
CA GLY A 61 1.78 -3.51 5.90
C GLY A 61 0.85 -3.69 4.71
N GLY A 62 -0.13 -4.54 4.88
CA GLY A 62 -1.03 -4.95 3.84
C GLY A 62 -2.49 -4.69 4.14
N VAL A 63 -3.31 -5.13 3.20
CA VAL A 63 -4.77 -5.18 3.29
C VAL A 63 -5.23 -6.61 3.03
N LYS A 64 -6.52 -6.86 3.12
CA LYS A 64 -7.12 -8.20 2.91
C LYS A 64 -6.46 -9.24 3.83
N ASP A 65 -6.24 -10.46 3.33
CA ASP A 65 -5.64 -11.54 4.12
C ASP A 65 -4.14 -11.36 4.41
N SER A 66 -3.50 -10.34 3.82
CA SER A 66 -2.13 -9.97 4.17
C SER A 66 -2.01 -9.35 5.57
N GLY A 67 -3.14 -8.98 6.16
CA GLY A 67 -3.21 -8.50 7.52
C GLY A 67 -3.67 -7.06 7.63
N TYR A 68 -3.59 -6.52 8.83
CA TYR A 68 -3.93 -5.14 9.17
C TYR A 68 -2.83 -4.54 10.04
N GLY A 69 -2.92 -3.24 10.29
CA GLY A 69 -1.86 -2.51 10.99
C GLY A 69 -0.73 -2.11 10.05
N ARG A 70 0.20 -1.35 10.59
CA ARG A 70 1.38 -0.89 9.84
C ARG A 70 2.59 -0.91 10.75
N GLU A 71 3.72 -1.33 10.18
CA GLU A 71 5.05 -1.19 10.77
C GLU A 71 5.74 0.03 10.18
N HIS A 72 6.84 0.46 10.78
CA HIS A 72 7.71 1.53 10.31
C HIS A 72 7.02 2.91 10.18
N GLY A 73 7.80 3.90 9.80
CA GLY A 73 7.36 5.29 9.70
C GLY A 73 6.78 5.79 11.02
N GLY A 74 5.84 6.70 10.96
CA GLY A 74 5.14 7.20 12.14
C GLY A 74 4.09 6.23 12.70
N PHE A 75 3.85 5.12 12.06
CA PHE A 75 2.81 4.15 12.42
C PHE A 75 3.31 3.05 13.36
N GLY A 76 4.54 2.56 13.15
CA GLY A 76 5.03 1.35 13.81
C GLY A 76 4.98 1.43 15.33
N MET A 77 5.53 2.49 15.91
CA MET A 77 5.52 2.65 17.37
C MET A 77 4.11 2.82 17.93
N LYS A 78 3.21 3.47 17.19
CA LYS A 78 1.84 3.72 17.63
C LYS A 78 1.01 2.45 17.76
N GLU A 79 1.37 1.40 17.08
CA GLU A 79 0.70 0.09 17.20
C GLU A 79 0.89 -0.54 18.59
N PHE A 80 1.91 -0.14 19.33
CA PHE A 80 2.26 -0.69 20.62
C PHE A 80 1.93 0.22 21.80
N VAL A 81 1.28 1.36 21.57
CA VAL A 81 0.95 2.33 22.60
C VAL A 81 -0.54 2.62 22.63
N ASN A 82 -1.02 3.05 23.79
CA ASN A 82 -2.38 3.54 23.94
C ASN A 82 -2.39 5.06 23.79
N ALA A 83 -3.09 5.57 22.79
CA ALA A 83 -3.32 7.00 22.66
C ALA A 83 -4.38 7.43 23.68
N LYS A 84 -3.97 8.18 24.69
CA LYS A 84 -4.85 8.66 25.78
C LYS A 84 -5.00 10.17 25.71
N ALA A 85 -6.23 10.62 25.65
CA ALA A 85 -6.55 12.05 25.81
C ALA A 85 -6.88 12.36 27.27
N ILE A 86 -6.36 13.46 27.77
CA ILE A 86 -6.66 13.98 29.12
C ILE A 86 -7.13 15.41 28.95
N PHE A 87 -8.34 15.65 29.40
CA PHE A 87 -8.96 16.98 29.32
C PHE A 87 -9.04 17.59 30.72
N LEU A 88 -8.62 18.82 30.84
CA LEU A 88 -8.79 19.60 32.08
C LEU A 88 -9.88 20.63 31.84
N PRO A 89 -10.68 20.96 32.86
CA PRO A 89 -11.63 22.04 32.75
C PRO A 89 -10.91 23.39 32.58
N SER A 90 -11.43 24.23 31.69
CA SER A 90 -10.84 25.51 31.36
C SER A 90 -11.25 26.58 32.36
#